data_7c03ec035b0f2ac452e3094ba7d65d88
#
_entry.id   7c03ec035b0f2ac452e3094ba7d65d88
#
_cell.length_a   1.000
_cell.length_b   1.000
_cell.length_c   1.000
_cell.angle_alpha   90.00
_cell.angle_beta   90.00
_cell.angle_gamma   90.00
#
_symmetry.space_group_name_H-M   'P 1'
#
loop_
_entity.id
_entity.type
_entity.pdbx_description
1 polymer ?
#
loop_
_entity_poly.entity_id
_entity_poly.type
_entity_poly.pdbx_seq_one_letter_code
_entity_poly.pdbx_strand_id
1 'polypeptide(L)'
;MNTLVTDTQSSFKWFILATATFVTMLYAMNVTIASIALSDMRGAMGATQDQISWVVTGNIVATAIFTPFAGWLTSRIQIRTILIFSVLGFIISSIFCGLSNSLEEIVISRVAQGVFGAPLPPLSQTLVLAAFPVKQRSLAMAIWGMGTILGPVIAPTIGGYLGELLDWRWIFYTLVPFGFCALFAVIAVVPKKPVTGGVSLDWIGFLALASSVAALQIMFDRGERNSWFESTETIIECGVAILGFYIFIFHSLTSKRPFINLLIFKDRNYTVGLILIFFFGMLNFVPMVIFPPLLQELRGYPQSVIGLILGIRGIGTFLGFFIIAFTGRVDPRIIIFFGFFIQAISGYYMSTFDINMSFSSIAWASLVQGLGVGLTWPPVSVICFATLSNKYHGEATAMFHLIRNIGSSFFISVSVAVVLHMGQVNFEEIGSMVSILNQVINFNNLTNTLN
;
A
#
# COMPACT_ATOMS: atom_id res chain seq x y z
N MET A 1 11.07 -45.53 -0.70
CA MET A 1 10.68 -44.75 0.51
C MET A 1 11.13 -43.29 0.48
N ASN A 2 12.24 -42.95 -0.21
CA ASN A 2 12.73 -41.55 -0.33
C ASN A 2 11.93 -40.63 -1.28
N THR A 3 11.20 -41.17 -2.24
CA THR A 3 10.40 -40.39 -3.21
C THR A 3 9.12 -39.82 -2.61
N LEU A 4 8.48 -40.54 -1.68
CA LEU A 4 7.24 -40.06 -1.02
C LEU A 4 7.51 -38.95 0.01
N VAL A 5 8.68 -38.93 0.64
CA VAL A 5 9.06 -37.86 1.60
C VAL A 5 9.42 -36.56 0.86
N THR A 6 9.99 -36.64 -0.35
CA THR A 6 10.29 -35.46 -1.18
C THR A 6 9.04 -34.84 -1.78
N ASP A 7 8.03 -35.63 -2.13
CA ASP A 7 6.76 -35.15 -2.70
C ASP A 7 5.87 -34.46 -1.65
N THR A 8 5.81 -34.96 -0.42
CA THR A 8 5.07 -34.32 0.67
C THR A 8 5.69 -32.98 1.09
N GLN A 9 7.02 -32.87 1.11
CA GLN A 9 7.70 -31.60 1.32
C GLN A 9 7.49 -30.63 0.14
N SER A 10 7.41 -31.15 -1.09
CA SER A 10 7.14 -30.35 -2.28
C SER A 10 5.73 -29.75 -2.27
N SER A 11 4.72 -30.51 -1.87
CA SER A 11 3.33 -30.03 -1.80
C SER A 11 3.11 -29.04 -0.68
N PHE A 12 3.77 -29.22 0.46
CA PHE A 12 3.59 -28.37 1.64
C PHE A 12 3.98 -26.89 1.43
N LYS A 13 5.01 -26.62 0.61
CA LYS A 13 5.40 -25.22 0.27
C LYS A 13 4.29 -24.44 -0.44
N TRP A 14 3.46 -25.11 -1.26
CA TRP A 14 2.34 -24.46 -1.95
C TRP A 14 1.21 -24.07 -0.99
N PHE A 15 0.97 -24.87 0.06
CA PHE A 15 0.03 -24.49 1.13
C PHE A 15 0.55 -23.27 1.91
N ILE A 16 1.88 -23.20 2.18
CA ILE A 16 2.49 -22.00 2.79
C ILE A 16 2.28 -20.79 1.88
N LEU A 17 2.50 -20.94 0.56
CA LEU A 17 2.29 -19.86 -0.39
C LEU A 17 0.84 -19.40 -0.42
N ALA A 18 -0.11 -20.31 -0.52
CA ALA A 18 -1.54 -19.99 -0.50
C ALA A 18 -1.94 -19.24 0.79
N THR A 19 -1.47 -19.72 1.95
CA THR A 19 -1.71 -19.07 3.25
C THR A 19 -1.10 -17.66 3.29
N ALA A 20 0.16 -17.50 2.87
CA ALA A 20 0.84 -16.21 2.83
C ALA A 20 0.15 -15.22 1.88
N THR A 21 -0.29 -15.70 0.70
CA THR A 21 -1.07 -14.91 -0.27
C THR A 21 -2.38 -14.43 0.34
N PHE A 22 -3.10 -15.32 1.02
CA PHE A 22 -4.39 -15.01 1.63
C PHE A 22 -4.27 -14.02 2.81
N VAL A 23 -3.26 -14.17 3.66
CA VAL A 23 -2.94 -13.21 4.74
C VAL A 23 -2.61 -11.83 4.17
N THR A 24 -1.83 -11.78 3.09
CA THR A 24 -1.50 -10.51 2.42
C THR A 24 -2.72 -9.88 1.74
N MET A 25 -3.59 -10.70 1.16
CA MET A 25 -4.87 -10.26 0.59
C MET A 25 -5.76 -9.60 1.65
N LEU A 26 -5.88 -10.21 2.84
CA LEU A 26 -6.63 -9.66 3.97
C LEU A 26 -6.14 -8.25 4.34
N TYR A 27 -4.81 -8.06 4.45
CA TYR A 27 -4.23 -6.74 4.70
C TYR A 27 -4.53 -5.76 3.55
N ALA A 28 -4.39 -6.20 2.31
CA ALA A 28 -4.61 -5.36 1.14
C ALA A 28 -6.09 -4.93 1.00
N MET A 29 -7.04 -5.78 1.39
CA MET A 29 -8.46 -5.42 1.51
C MET A 29 -8.66 -4.25 2.48
N ASN A 30 -7.99 -4.28 3.64
CA ASN A 30 -8.11 -3.23 4.64
C ASN A 30 -7.68 -1.84 4.15
N VAL A 31 -6.66 -1.78 3.29
CA VAL A 31 -6.11 -0.51 2.79
C VAL A 31 -7.14 0.28 1.99
N THR A 32 -7.98 -0.40 1.22
CA THR A 32 -8.94 0.24 0.31
C THR A 32 -10.36 0.33 0.85
N ILE A 33 -10.71 -0.55 1.79
CA ILE A 33 -12.10 -0.70 2.22
C ILE A 33 -12.65 0.53 2.96
N ALA A 34 -11.81 1.21 3.74
CA ALA A 34 -12.23 2.38 4.51
C ALA A 34 -12.52 3.61 3.64
N SER A 35 -11.82 3.75 2.52
CA SER A 35 -11.98 4.91 1.63
C SER A 35 -13.37 4.96 0.98
N ILE A 36 -14.04 3.81 0.85
CA ILE A 36 -15.37 3.70 0.23
C ILE A 36 -16.45 4.28 1.13
N ALA A 37 -16.36 4.01 2.44
CA ALA A 37 -17.36 4.42 3.41
C ALA A 37 -17.09 5.79 4.04
N LEU A 38 -16.05 6.50 3.60
CA LEU A 38 -15.59 7.72 4.29
C LEU A 38 -16.66 8.81 4.32
N SER A 39 -17.43 8.96 3.23
CA SER A 39 -18.56 9.91 3.13
C SER A 39 -19.70 9.55 4.08
N ASP A 40 -20.06 8.26 4.14
CA ASP A 40 -21.17 7.77 4.96
C ASP A 40 -20.80 7.84 6.45
N MET A 41 -19.56 7.46 6.81
CA MET A 41 -19.02 7.63 8.16
C MET A 41 -19.02 9.10 8.58
N ARG A 42 -18.63 10.02 7.68
CA ARG A 42 -18.64 11.47 7.95
C ARG A 42 -20.05 11.94 8.31
N GLY A 43 -21.05 11.55 7.51
CA GLY A 43 -22.46 11.88 7.79
C GLY A 43 -22.95 11.28 9.09
N ALA A 44 -22.68 10.00 9.33
CA ALA A 44 -23.15 9.29 10.53
C ALA A 44 -22.55 9.82 11.84
N MET A 45 -21.31 10.34 11.80
CA MET A 45 -20.59 10.84 12.98
C MET A 45 -20.62 12.37 13.12
N GLY A 46 -21.27 13.09 12.19
CA GLY A 46 -21.30 14.55 12.17
C GLY A 46 -19.89 15.17 12.09
N ALA A 47 -18.94 14.48 11.49
CA ALA A 47 -17.55 14.88 11.42
C ALA A 47 -17.28 15.80 10.21
N THR A 48 -16.27 16.69 10.35
CA THR A 48 -15.76 17.44 9.20
C THR A 48 -14.93 16.55 8.28
N GLN A 49 -14.67 17.02 7.05
CA GLN A 49 -13.82 16.29 6.09
C GLN A 49 -12.39 16.07 6.64
N ASP A 50 -11.87 17.03 7.40
CA ASP A 50 -10.55 16.91 8.01
C ASP A 50 -10.53 15.90 9.16
N GLN A 51 -11.56 15.91 10.00
CA GLN A 51 -11.68 14.98 11.11
C GLN A 51 -11.84 13.53 10.64
N ILE A 52 -12.70 13.27 9.65
CA ILE A 52 -12.94 11.89 9.18
C ILE A 52 -11.70 11.30 8.46
N SER A 53 -10.82 12.13 7.91
CA SER A 53 -9.59 11.64 7.28
C SER A 53 -8.68 10.87 8.23
N TRP A 54 -8.73 11.19 9.55
CA TRP A 54 -7.96 10.46 10.56
C TRP A 54 -8.26 8.96 10.63
N VAL A 55 -9.43 8.55 10.17
CA VAL A 55 -9.80 7.12 10.04
C VAL A 55 -8.85 6.38 9.09
N VAL A 56 -8.37 7.05 8.04
CA VAL A 56 -7.41 6.51 7.08
C VAL A 56 -5.98 6.78 7.53
N THR A 57 -5.67 8.05 7.85
CA THR A 57 -4.34 8.50 8.27
C THR A 57 -3.83 7.73 9.49
N GLY A 58 -4.67 7.57 10.52
CA GLY A 58 -4.30 6.82 11.74
C GLY A 58 -3.89 5.38 11.46
N ASN A 59 -4.59 4.70 10.57
CA ASN A 59 -4.23 3.33 10.15
C ASN A 59 -2.91 3.28 9.39
N ILE A 60 -2.69 4.22 8.46
CA ILE A 60 -1.46 4.28 7.65
C ILE A 60 -0.24 4.58 8.52
N VAL A 61 -0.35 5.57 9.42
CA VAL A 61 0.73 5.95 10.35
C VAL A 61 1.07 4.78 11.28
N ALA A 62 0.06 4.15 11.89
CA ALA A 62 0.27 2.98 12.74
C ALA A 62 0.95 1.84 11.97
N THR A 63 0.51 1.56 10.75
CA THR A 63 1.13 0.55 9.89
C THR A 63 2.60 0.89 9.58
N ALA A 64 2.89 2.14 9.27
CA ALA A 64 4.25 2.59 8.94
C ALA A 64 5.21 2.43 10.13
N ILE A 65 4.75 2.78 11.35
CA ILE A 65 5.53 2.63 12.59
C ILE A 65 5.79 1.15 12.92
N PHE A 66 4.75 0.31 12.84
CA PHE A 66 4.83 -1.08 13.31
C PHE A 66 5.35 -2.07 12.25
N THR A 67 5.48 -1.66 10.99
CA THR A 67 6.08 -2.51 9.94
C THR A 67 7.55 -2.85 10.26
N PRO A 68 8.46 -1.91 10.58
CA PRO A 68 9.83 -2.25 11.00
C PRO A 68 9.88 -3.05 12.30
N PHE A 69 8.96 -2.80 13.23
CA PHE A 69 8.86 -3.53 14.49
C PHE A 69 8.58 -5.03 14.26
N ALA A 70 7.80 -5.37 13.25
CA ALA A 70 7.56 -6.76 12.87
C ALA A 70 8.85 -7.51 12.51
N GLY A 71 9.81 -6.83 11.86
CA GLY A 71 11.13 -7.39 11.56
C GLY A 71 11.90 -7.77 12.83
N TRP A 72 11.96 -6.89 13.83
CA TRP A 72 12.59 -7.16 15.11
C TRP A 72 11.89 -8.31 15.87
N LEU A 73 10.56 -8.36 15.83
CA LEU A 73 9.78 -9.42 16.49
C LEU A 73 10.21 -10.82 16.01
N THR A 74 10.58 -10.98 14.73
CA THR A 74 11.03 -12.28 14.19
C THR A 74 12.29 -12.81 14.83
N SER A 75 13.12 -11.96 15.44
CA SER A 75 14.30 -12.37 16.19
C SER A 75 13.98 -12.98 17.57
N ARG A 76 12.78 -12.73 18.10
CA ARG A 76 12.35 -13.16 19.44
C ARG A 76 11.20 -14.14 19.47
N ILE A 77 10.30 -14.01 18.53
CA ILE A 77 9.04 -14.76 18.48
C ILE A 77 8.95 -15.48 17.14
N GLN A 78 8.41 -16.68 17.15
CA GLN A 78 8.18 -17.45 15.94
C GLN A 78 7.24 -16.68 14.99
N ILE A 79 7.54 -16.66 13.71
CA ILE A 79 6.71 -15.99 12.68
C ILE A 79 5.25 -16.47 12.77
N ARG A 80 5.04 -17.79 13.00
CA ARG A 80 3.70 -18.34 13.20
C ARG A 80 2.94 -17.67 14.34
N THR A 81 3.57 -17.49 15.49
CA THR A 81 2.97 -16.87 16.67
C THR A 81 2.65 -15.40 16.41
N ILE A 82 3.58 -14.67 15.78
CA ILE A 82 3.36 -13.26 15.40
C ILE A 82 2.16 -13.17 14.47
N LEU A 83 2.09 -13.98 13.42
CA LEU A 83 0.97 -13.98 12.48
C LEU A 83 -0.37 -14.31 13.15
N ILE A 84 -0.41 -15.28 14.09
CA ILE A 84 -1.63 -15.61 14.83
C ILE A 84 -2.11 -14.39 15.63
N PHE A 85 -1.23 -13.76 16.43
CA PHE A 85 -1.59 -12.57 17.20
C PHE A 85 -1.95 -11.39 16.32
N SER A 86 -1.25 -11.18 15.21
CA SER A 86 -1.54 -10.13 14.25
C SER A 86 -2.90 -10.30 13.60
N VAL A 87 -3.23 -11.51 13.12
CA VAL A 87 -4.55 -11.78 12.51
C VAL A 87 -5.67 -11.70 13.55
N LEU A 88 -5.47 -12.24 14.77
CA LEU A 88 -6.45 -12.12 15.87
C LEU A 88 -6.70 -10.65 16.24
N GLY A 89 -5.65 -9.87 16.47
CA GLY A 89 -5.78 -8.44 16.77
C GLY A 89 -6.43 -7.67 15.63
N PHE A 90 -6.13 -8.04 14.38
CA PHE A 90 -6.76 -7.46 13.19
C PHE A 90 -8.26 -7.77 13.12
N ILE A 91 -8.69 -9.00 13.43
CA ILE A 91 -10.11 -9.38 13.50
C ILE A 91 -10.82 -8.57 14.59
N ILE A 92 -10.23 -8.52 15.79
CA ILE A 92 -10.81 -7.82 16.94
C ILE A 92 -10.94 -6.32 16.62
N SER A 93 -9.91 -5.67 16.10
CA SER A 93 -9.96 -4.27 15.72
C SER A 93 -10.94 -4.00 14.57
N SER A 94 -11.12 -4.93 13.62
CA SER A 94 -12.13 -4.82 12.58
C SER A 94 -13.56 -4.87 13.14
N ILE A 95 -13.81 -5.72 14.15
CA ILE A 95 -15.08 -5.77 14.86
C ILE A 95 -15.33 -4.44 15.59
N PHE A 96 -14.32 -3.89 16.28
CA PHE A 96 -14.45 -2.60 16.96
C PHE A 96 -14.67 -1.45 15.99
N CYS A 97 -14.06 -1.45 14.79
CA CYS A 97 -14.38 -0.46 13.74
C CYS A 97 -15.87 -0.49 13.38
N GLY A 98 -16.46 -1.67 13.23
CA GLY A 98 -17.89 -1.82 12.94
C GLY A 98 -18.82 -1.48 14.10
N LEU A 99 -18.36 -1.60 15.36
CA LEU A 99 -19.12 -1.26 16.57
C LEU A 99 -19.01 0.21 16.96
N SER A 100 -18.10 1.00 16.33
CA SER A 100 -17.83 2.38 16.71
C SER A 100 -19.05 3.28 16.51
N ASN A 101 -19.33 4.14 17.50
CA ASN A 101 -20.40 5.12 17.49
C ASN A 101 -19.88 6.57 17.54
N SER A 102 -18.58 6.77 17.74
CA SER A 102 -17.93 8.07 17.72
C SER A 102 -16.70 8.06 16.81
N LEU A 103 -16.27 9.28 16.41
CA LEU A 103 -15.06 9.45 15.61
C LEU A 103 -13.81 8.93 16.35
N GLU A 104 -13.71 9.20 17.64
CA GLU A 104 -12.57 8.77 18.45
C GLU A 104 -12.49 7.25 18.52
N GLU A 105 -13.62 6.55 18.71
CA GLU A 105 -13.66 5.09 18.76
C GLU A 105 -13.19 4.47 17.47
N ILE A 106 -13.66 4.97 16.31
CA ILE A 106 -13.25 4.41 15.03
C ILE A 106 -11.79 4.72 14.72
N VAL A 107 -11.29 5.92 15.03
CA VAL A 107 -9.88 6.28 14.83
C VAL A 107 -8.97 5.38 15.67
N ILE A 108 -9.28 5.18 16.96
CA ILE A 108 -8.53 4.27 17.84
C ILE A 108 -8.56 2.82 17.28
N SER A 109 -9.73 2.37 16.88
CA SER A 109 -9.89 1.02 16.30
C SER A 109 -9.10 0.86 15.00
N ARG A 110 -9.04 1.90 14.16
CA ARG A 110 -8.24 1.93 12.93
C ARG A 110 -6.74 1.96 13.20
N VAL A 111 -6.29 2.70 14.22
CA VAL A 111 -4.90 2.66 14.68
C VAL A 111 -4.55 1.26 15.15
N ALA A 112 -5.38 0.62 15.99
CA ALA A 112 -5.18 -0.77 16.41
C ALA A 112 -5.12 -1.73 15.22
N GLN A 113 -6.01 -1.58 14.25
CA GLN A 113 -6.03 -2.38 13.02
C GLN A 113 -4.74 -2.20 12.19
N GLY A 114 -4.19 -0.97 12.15
CA GLY A 114 -2.89 -0.68 11.53
C GLY A 114 -1.73 -1.37 12.26
N VAL A 115 -1.70 -1.34 13.60
CA VAL A 115 -0.70 -2.01 14.43
C VAL A 115 -0.66 -3.52 14.15
N PHE A 116 -1.82 -4.17 14.19
CA PHE A 116 -1.93 -5.61 13.98
C PHE A 116 -1.83 -6.01 12.50
N GLY A 117 -2.19 -5.13 11.58
CA GLY A 117 -2.05 -5.33 10.13
C GLY A 117 -0.61 -5.22 9.64
N ALA A 118 0.20 -4.36 10.27
CA ALA A 118 1.57 -4.06 9.85
C ALA A 118 2.48 -5.28 9.63
N PRO A 119 2.46 -6.32 10.49
CA PRO A 119 3.30 -7.50 10.31
C PRO A 119 2.87 -8.42 9.16
N LEU A 120 1.63 -8.36 8.71
CA LEU A 120 1.06 -9.35 7.79
C LEU A 120 1.79 -9.42 6.44
N PRO A 121 2.04 -8.33 5.69
CA PRO A 121 2.75 -8.40 4.42
C PRO A 121 4.22 -8.82 4.54
N PRO A 122 5.07 -8.20 5.38
CA PRO A 122 6.49 -8.54 5.44
C PRO A 122 6.75 -9.96 5.95
N LEU A 123 5.96 -10.44 6.92
CA LEU A 123 6.13 -11.79 7.44
C LEU A 123 5.61 -12.85 6.46
N SER A 124 4.52 -12.57 5.74
CA SER A 124 4.05 -13.42 4.64
C SER A 124 5.10 -13.54 3.54
N GLN A 125 5.72 -12.43 3.15
CA GLN A 125 6.82 -12.42 2.17
C GLN A 125 8.03 -13.22 2.67
N THR A 126 8.42 -13.04 3.94
CA THR A 126 9.51 -13.79 4.57
C THR A 126 9.25 -15.30 4.55
N LEU A 127 8.01 -15.73 4.82
CA LEU A 127 7.62 -17.14 4.75
C LEU A 127 7.78 -17.70 3.33
N VAL A 128 7.34 -16.97 2.31
CA VAL A 128 7.47 -17.39 0.91
C VAL A 128 8.94 -17.51 0.51
N LEU A 129 9.76 -16.50 0.83
CA LEU A 129 11.20 -16.51 0.54
C LEU A 129 11.92 -17.67 1.23
N ALA A 130 11.49 -18.05 2.43
CA ALA A 130 12.08 -19.15 3.19
C ALA A 130 11.60 -20.54 2.72
N ALA A 131 10.38 -20.63 2.16
CA ALA A 131 9.78 -21.89 1.72
C ALA A 131 10.24 -22.34 0.32
N PHE A 132 10.64 -21.39 -0.53
CA PHE A 132 10.96 -21.67 -1.93
C PHE A 132 12.45 -21.52 -2.24
N PRO A 133 13.03 -22.48 -3.01
CA PRO A 133 14.39 -22.37 -3.50
C PRO A 133 14.52 -21.19 -4.49
N VAL A 134 15.72 -20.61 -4.62
CA VAL A 134 16.00 -19.42 -5.43
C VAL A 134 15.39 -19.52 -6.86
N LYS A 135 15.51 -20.67 -7.50
CA LYS A 135 14.99 -20.92 -8.87
C LYS A 135 13.46 -20.78 -8.98
N GLN A 136 12.72 -20.96 -7.89
CA GLN A 136 11.25 -20.91 -7.87
C GLN A 136 10.70 -19.66 -7.19
N ARG A 137 11.55 -18.79 -6.63
CA ARG A 137 11.13 -17.59 -5.90
C ARG A 137 10.36 -16.61 -6.78
N SER A 138 10.75 -16.45 -8.05
CA SER A 138 10.05 -15.58 -9.00
C SER A 138 8.57 -15.96 -9.16
N LEU A 139 8.30 -17.24 -9.41
CA LEU A 139 6.94 -17.77 -9.51
C LEU A 139 6.18 -17.62 -8.18
N ALA A 140 6.83 -18.00 -7.08
CA ALA A 140 6.20 -17.90 -5.75
C ALA A 140 5.87 -16.45 -5.39
N MET A 141 6.75 -15.50 -5.69
CA MET A 141 6.52 -14.07 -5.47
C MET A 141 5.45 -13.50 -6.39
N ALA A 142 5.34 -13.99 -7.62
CA ALA A 142 4.25 -13.62 -8.52
C ALA A 142 2.89 -14.06 -7.97
N ILE A 143 2.76 -15.31 -7.53
CA ILE A 143 1.53 -15.84 -6.93
C ILE A 143 1.21 -15.12 -5.61
N TRP A 144 2.20 -14.89 -4.75
CA TRP A 144 2.01 -14.13 -3.52
C TRP A 144 1.55 -12.69 -3.79
N GLY A 145 2.13 -12.05 -4.81
CA GLY A 145 1.75 -10.71 -5.24
C GLY A 145 0.30 -10.60 -5.73
N MET A 146 -0.30 -11.68 -6.23
CA MET A 146 -1.73 -11.69 -6.59
C MET A 146 -2.63 -11.34 -5.41
N GLY A 147 -2.27 -11.73 -4.17
CA GLY A 147 -2.99 -11.36 -2.97
C GLY A 147 -3.05 -9.85 -2.75
N THR A 148 -1.98 -9.12 -3.07
CA THR A 148 -1.94 -7.66 -2.94
C THR A 148 -2.85 -6.93 -3.93
N ILE A 149 -3.25 -7.59 -5.01
CA ILE A 149 -4.11 -7.03 -6.06
C ILE A 149 -5.55 -7.45 -5.86
N LEU A 150 -5.78 -8.71 -5.53
CA LEU A 150 -7.13 -9.23 -5.30
C LEU A 150 -7.80 -8.53 -4.12
N GLY A 151 -7.04 -8.19 -3.08
CA GLY A 151 -7.57 -7.46 -1.92
C GLY A 151 -8.29 -6.16 -2.29
N PRO A 152 -7.59 -5.20 -2.92
CA PRO A 152 -8.19 -3.93 -3.35
C PRO A 152 -9.31 -4.04 -4.38
N VAL A 153 -9.42 -5.15 -5.10
CA VAL A 153 -10.52 -5.40 -6.04
C VAL A 153 -11.74 -5.98 -5.32
N ILE A 154 -11.51 -6.97 -4.46
CA ILE A 154 -12.59 -7.68 -3.74
C ILE A 154 -13.23 -6.76 -2.68
N ALA A 155 -12.43 -6.00 -1.95
CA ALA A 155 -12.90 -5.18 -0.84
C ALA A 155 -13.94 -4.11 -1.26
N PRO A 156 -13.70 -3.29 -2.31
CA PRO A 156 -14.70 -2.36 -2.81
C PRO A 156 -15.96 -3.04 -3.33
N THR A 157 -15.81 -4.16 -4.03
CA THR A 157 -16.94 -4.86 -4.65
C THR A 157 -17.88 -5.44 -3.59
N ILE A 158 -17.34 -6.17 -2.62
CA ILE A 158 -18.16 -6.78 -1.55
C ILE A 158 -18.55 -5.71 -0.52
N GLY A 159 -17.61 -4.87 -0.10
CA GLY A 159 -17.83 -3.86 0.93
C GLY A 159 -18.79 -2.77 0.47
N GLY A 160 -18.67 -2.29 -0.78
CA GLY A 160 -19.59 -1.32 -1.36
C GLY A 160 -21.02 -1.85 -1.43
N TYR A 161 -21.18 -3.07 -1.96
CA TYR A 161 -22.50 -3.71 -2.05
C TYR A 161 -23.16 -3.91 -0.66
N LEU A 162 -22.40 -4.36 0.32
CA LEU A 162 -22.91 -4.55 1.69
C LEU A 162 -23.17 -3.21 2.38
N GLY A 163 -22.34 -2.19 2.13
CA GLY A 163 -22.52 -0.84 2.66
C GLY A 163 -23.80 -0.17 2.14
N GLU A 164 -24.10 -0.32 0.86
CA GLU A 164 -25.32 0.21 0.25
C GLU A 164 -26.58 -0.51 0.74
N LEU A 165 -26.53 -1.86 0.93
CA LEU A 165 -27.69 -2.66 1.34
C LEU A 165 -28.00 -2.59 2.83
N LEU A 166 -26.98 -2.46 3.68
CA LEU A 166 -27.12 -2.61 5.13
C LEU A 166 -26.72 -1.35 5.87
N ASP A 167 -25.42 -1.10 6.02
CA ASP A 167 -24.82 0.08 6.66
C ASP A 167 -23.31 0.08 6.38
N TRP A 168 -22.66 1.24 6.44
CA TRP A 168 -21.20 1.38 6.28
C TRP A 168 -20.38 0.49 7.26
N ARG A 169 -20.94 0.14 8.41
CA ARG A 169 -20.29 -0.75 9.40
C ARG A 169 -19.98 -2.14 8.84
N TRP A 170 -20.81 -2.63 7.95
CA TRP A 170 -20.66 -3.95 7.33
C TRP A 170 -19.40 -4.06 6.46
N ILE A 171 -18.87 -2.93 6.01
CA ILE A 171 -17.60 -2.87 5.30
C ILE A 171 -16.48 -3.47 6.17
N PHE A 172 -16.44 -3.11 7.46
CA PHE A 172 -15.44 -3.67 8.40
C PHE A 172 -15.75 -5.10 8.80
N TYR A 173 -17.02 -5.46 8.99
CA TYR A 173 -17.42 -6.83 9.28
C TYR A 173 -17.11 -7.80 8.15
N THR A 174 -17.05 -7.35 6.90
CA THR A 174 -16.61 -8.16 5.76
C THR A 174 -15.21 -8.74 5.96
N LEU A 175 -14.31 -8.00 6.63
CA LEU A 175 -12.94 -8.48 6.89
C LEU A 175 -12.88 -9.63 7.91
N VAL A 176 -13.89 -9.79 8.76
CA VAL A 176 -13.90 -10.75 9.85
C VAL A 176 -13.89 -12.21 9.37
N PRO A 177 -14.80 -12.66 8.46
CA PRO A 177 -14.76 -14.02 7.95
C PRO A 177 -13.46 -14.34 7.19
N PHE A 178 -12.95 -13.39 6.40
CA PHE A 178 -11.64 -13.55 5.76
C PHE A 178 -10.51 -13.66 6.80
N GLY A 179 -10.59 -12.88 7.88
CA GLY A 179 -9.65 -12.96 9.01
C GLY A 179 -9.66 -14.35 9.67
N PHE A 180 -10.83 -14.92 9.95
CA PHE A 180 -10.93 -16.28 10.52
C PHE A 180 -10.36 -17.33 9.56
N CYS A 181 -10.65 -17.26 8.27
CA CYS A 181 -10.05 -18.16 7.29
C CYS A 181 -8.51 -18.04 7.26
N ALA A 182 -7.98 -16.81 7.32
CA ALA A 182 -6.54 -16.57 7.40
C ALA A 182 -5.95 -17.16 8.70
N LEU A 183 -6.62 -16.97 9.83
CA LEU A 183 -6.20 -17.50 11.13
C LEU A 183 -6.09 -19.02 11.11
N PHE A 184 -7.13 -19.71 10.64
CA PHE A 184 -7.13 -21.17 10.51
C PHE A 184 -6.02 -21.65 9.58
N ALA A 185 -5.82 -20.98 8.44
CA ALA A 185 -4.76 -21.31 7.50
C ALA A 185 -3.36 -21.15 8.14
N VAL A 186 -3.12 -20.07 8.88
CA VAL A 186 -1.85 -19.85 9.61
C VAL A 186 -1.63 -20.93 10.67
N ILE A 187 -2.65 -21.28 11.46
CA ILE A 187 -2.55 -22.31 12.49
C ILE A 187 -2.29 -23.70 11.88
N ALA A 188 -2.92 -24.02 10.77
CA ALA A 188 -2.80 -25.33 10.14
C ALA A 188 -1.49 -25.51 9.36
N VAL A 189 -1.04 -24.44 8.67
CA VAL A 189 -0.01 -24.56 7.64
C VAL A 189 1.35 -24.00 8.06
N VAL A 190 1.41 -22.89 8.84
CA VAL A 190 2.70 -22.26 9.15
C VAL A 190 3.47 -23.10 10.18
N PRO A 191 4.70 -23.57 9.84
CA PRO A 191 5.46 -24.45 10.73
C PRO A 191 5.97 -23.72 11.97
N LYS A 192 6.05 -24.45 13.09
CA LYS A 192 6.71 -23.99 14.31
C LYS A 192 8.24 -24.11 14.10
N LYS A 193 8.94 -23.01 13.95
CA LYS A 193 10.39 -22.99 13.87
C LYS A 193 10.96 -22.39 15.15
N PRO A 194 11.94 -23.02 15.81
CA PRO A 194 12.58 -22.46 17.00
C PRO A 194 13.25 -21.14 16.66
N VAL A 195 13.20 -20.18 17.57
CA VAL A 195 13.90 -18.90 17.46
C VAL A 195 15.23 -19.04 18.16
N THR A 196 16.30 -18.73 17.46
CA THR A 196 17.67 -18.79 17.99
C THR A 196 18.06 -17.39 18.51
N GLY A 197 17.83 -17.17 19.81
CA GLY A 197 18.39 -16.04 20.57
C GLY A 197 17.70 -14.69 20.32
N GLY A 198 17.00 -14.18 21.32
CA GLY A 198 16.36 -12.85 21.24
C GLY A 198 17.35 -11.71 21.45
N VAL A 199 17.38 -10.75 20.54
CA VAL A 199 18.09 -9.48 20.69
C VAL A 199 17.21 -8.51 21.52
N SER A 200 17.78 -7.81 22.51
CA SER A 200 17.05 -6.76 23.26
C SER A 200 16.57 -5.67 22.31
N LEU A 201 15.35 -5.13 22.55
CA LEU A 201 14.86 -4.02 21.77
C LEU A 201 15.73 -2.78 22.01
N ASP A 202 16.18 -2.22 20.94
CA ASP A 202 16.81 -0.90 20.95
C ASP A 202 15.68 0.16 20.93
N TRP A 203 15.29 0.58 22.12
CA TRP A 203 14.21 1.56 22.28
C TRP A 203 14.53 2.91 21.66
N ILE A 204 15.81 3.34 21.72
CA ILE A 204 16.23 4.63 21.16
C ILE A 204 16.12 4.58 19.63
N GLY A 205 16.70 3.55 19.02
CA GLY A 205 16.61 3.37 17.57
C GLY A 205 15.16 3.19 17.08
N PHE A 206 14.35 2.41 17.81
CA PHE A 206 12.94 2.21 17.45
C PHE A 206 12.14 3.50 17.56
N LEU A 207 12.19 4.22 18.69
CA LEU A 207 11.42 5.44 18.90
C LEU A 207 11.84 6.56 17.94
N ALA A 208 13.14 6.68 17.68
CA ALA A 208 13.66 7.65 16.72
C ALA A 208 13.14 7.38 15.29
N LEU A 209 13.18 6.13 14.84
CA LEU A 209 12.63 5.75 13.53
C LEU A 209 11.10 5.91 13.52
N ALA A 210 10.41 5.46 14.56
CA ALA A 210 8.95 5.53 14.67
C ALA A 210 8.44 6.97 14.63
N SER A 211 9.04 7.88 15.40
CA SER A 211 8.69 9.29 15.40
C SER A 211 8.98 9.97 14.05
N SER A 212 10.13 9.64 13.44
CA SER A 212 10.49 10.15 12.12
C SER A 212 9.50 9.72 11.05
N VAL A 213 9.17 8.42 10.99
CA VAL A 213 8.24 7.85 10.00
C VAL A 213 6.82 8.36 10.24
N ALA A 214 6.38 8.46 11.50
CA ALA A 214 5.06 9.01 11.85
C ALA A 214 4.92 10.46 11.38
N ALA A 215 5.87 11.32 11.75
CA ALA A 215 5.87 12.72 11.38
C ALA A 215 5.93 12.90 9.85
N LEU A 216 6.78 12.14 9.16
CA LEU A 216 6.88 12.15 7.70
C LEU A 216 5.57 11.72 7.03
N GLN A 217 4.92 10.69 7.57
CA GLN A 217 3.68 10.15 7.02
C GLN A 217 2.52 11.14 7.22
N ILE A 218 2.42 11.78 8.40
CA ILE A 218 1.40 12.80 8.68
C ILE A 218 1.64 14.03 7.79
N MET A 219 2.88 14.47 7.67
CA MET A 219 3.26 15.60 6.79
C MET A 219 2.85 15.33 5.33
N PHE A 220 3.08 14.14 4.81
CA PHE A 220 2.69 13.82 3.44
C PHE A 220 1.17 13.70 3.26
N ASP A 221 0.45 13.18 4.26
CA ASP A 221 -0.98 12.97 4.17
C ASP A 221 -1.77 14.28 4.33
N ARG A 222 -1.28 15.21 5.16
CA ARG A 222 -1.98 16.46 5.51
C ARG A 222 -1.32 17.74 4.98
N GLY A 223 -0.12 17.65 4.41
CA GLY A 223 0.66 18.81 4.00
C GLY A 223 -0.09 19.76 3.07
N GLU A 224 -0.79 19.23 2.08
CA GLU A 224 -1.58 20.03 1.15
C GLU A 224 -2.74 20.78 1.84
N ARG A 225 -3.44 20.12 2.76
CA ARG A 225 -4.53 20.74 3.52
C ARG A 225 -4.05 21.85 4.44
N ASN A 226 -2.83 21.71 4.94
CA ASN A 226 -2.19 22.65 5.84
C ASN A 226 -1.39 23.74 5.10
N SER A 227 -1.51 23.84 3.77
CA SER A 227 -0.70 24.74 2.94
C SER A 227 0.80 24.54 3.13
N TRP A 228 1.23 23.29 3.32
CA TRP A 228 2.62 22.89 3.48
C TRP A 228 3.39 23.72 4.53
N PHE A 229 4.51 24.31 4.16
CA PHE A 229 5.40 25.05 5.06
C PHE A 229 4.87 26.42 5.52
N GLU A 230 3.67 26.82 5.14
CA GLU A 230 2.99 27.96 5.72
C GLU A 230 2.40 27.63 7.09
N SER A 231 2.14 26.35 7.35
CA SER A 231 1.64 25.86 8.64
C SER A 231 2.77 25.53 9.61
N THR A 232 2.65 26.02 10.84
CA THR A 232 3.54 25.65 11.96
C THR A 232 3.51 24.15 12.24
N GLU A 233 2.37 23.49 12.06
CA GLU A 233 2.21 22.04 12.23
C GLU A 233 3.14 21.28 11.29
N THR A 234 3.12 21.59 9.99
CA THR A 234 3.96 20.95 8.97
C THR A 234 5.45 21.21 9.19
N ILE A 235 5.82 22.41 9.66
CA ILE A 235 7.22 22.75 10.00
C ILE A 235 7.70 21.87 11.17
N ILE A 236 6.87 21.72 12.21
CA ILE A 236 7.19 20.86 13.35
C ILE A 236 7.32 19.40 12.92
N GLU A 237 6.39 18.90 12.11
CA GLU A 237 6.43 17.53 11.58
C GLU A 237 7.70 17.28 10.76
N CYS A 238 8.07 18.21 9.90
CA CYS A 238 9.33 18.17 9.14
C CYS A 238 10.56 18.14 10.06
N GLY A 239 10.56 19.01 11.09
CA GLY A 239 11.63 19.05 12.09
C GLY A 239 11.75 17.73 12.88
N VAL A 240 10.63 17.18 13.33
CA VAL A 240 10.59 15.87 14.02
C VAL A 240 11.05 14.74 13.11
N ALA A 241 10.63 14.74 11.83
CA ALA A 241 11.04 13.74 10.86
C ALA A 241 12.56 13.76 10.63
N ILE A 242 13.14 14.92 10.40
CA ILE A 242 14.58 15.09 10.17
C ILE A 242 15.39 14.73 11.43
N LEU A 243 15.00 15.26 12.58
CA LEU A 243 15.69 15.01 13.85
C LEU A 243 15.60 13.53 14.24
N GLY A 244 14.43 12.93 14.14
CA GLY A 244 14.24 11.50 14.42
C GLY A 244 15.10 10.61 13.52
N PHE A 245 15.16 10.93 12.21
CA PHE A 245 15.97 10.19 11.25
C PHE A 245 17.46 10.36 11.51
N TYR A 246 17.91 11.56 11.88
CA TYR A 246 19.28 11.84 12.27
C TYR A 246 19.67 11.03 13.52
N ILE A 247 18.83 11.06 14.57
CA ILE A 247 19.07 10.28 15.80
C ILE A 247 19.11 8.77 15.47
N PHE A 248 18.18 8.29 14.65
CA PHE A 248 18.13 6.89 14.24
C PHE A 248 19.42 6.45 13.55
N ILE A 249 19.91 7.22 12.55
CA ILE A 249 21.14 6.88 11.82
C ILE A 249 22.33 6.93 12.77
N PHE A 250 22.51 8.03 13.52
CA PHE A 250 23.65 8.19 14.43
C PHE A 250 23.70 7.08 15.49
N HIS A 251 22.54 6.79 16.10
CA HIS A 251 22.43 5.73 17.09
C HIS A 251 22.69 4.35 16.48
N SER A 252 22.16 4.07 15.30
CA SER A 252 22.36 2.78 14.62
C SER A 252 23.82 2.55 14.20
N LEU A 253 24.58 3.60 13.94
CA LEU A 253 26.01 3.50 13.63
C LEU A 253 26.89 3.28 14.88
N THR A 254 26.45 3.78 16.04
CA THR A 254 27.22 3.73 17.30
C THR A 254 26.80 2.57 18.20
N SER A 255 25.57 2.08 18.08
CA SER A 255 25.02 1.01 18.90
C SER A 255 25.62 -0.36 18.52
N LYS A 256 25.96 -1.16 19.54
CA LYS A 256 26.38 -2.56 19.36
C LYS A 256 25.25 -3.49 18.88
N ARG A 257 24.00 -3.12 19.11
CA ARG A 257 22.81 -3.90 18.76
C ARG A 257 21.71 -2.95 18.27
N PRO A 258 21.87 -2.35 17.10
CA PRO A 258 20.90 -1.40 16.57
C PRO A 258 19.55 -2.08 16.29
N PHE A 259 18.47 -1.28 16.31
CA PHE A 259 17.11 -1.72 15.97
C PHE A 259 17.04 -2.32 14.56
N ILE A 260 17.71 -1.68 13.60
CA ILE A 260 17.91 -2.19 12.24
C ILE A 260 19.41 -2.25 11.99
N ASN A 261 19.87 -3.40 11.52
CA ASN A 261 21.28 -3.56 11.20
C ASN A 261 21.60 -2.88 9.87
N LEU A 262 22.29 -1.72 9.93
CA LEU A 262 22.68 -0.96 8.74
C LEU A 262 23.61 -1.73 7.78
N LEU A 263 24.16 -2.87 8.18
CA LEU A 263 24.93 -3.73 7.28
C LEU A 263 24.11 -4.28 6.11
N ILE A 264 22.79 -4.38 6.25
CA ILE A 264 21.90 -4.79 5.13
C ILE A 264 22.02 -3.84 3.95
N PHE A 265 22.26 -2.55 4.19
CA PHE A 265 22.40 -1.53 3.13
C PHE A 265 23.77 -1.59 2.41
N LYS A 266 24.73 -2.37 2.92
CA LYS A 266 25.99 -2.64 2.20
C LYS A 266 25.80 -3.62 1.05
N ASP A 267 24.73 -4.41 1.07
CA ASP A 267 24.39 -5.29 -0.05
C ASP A 267 23.88 -4.45 -1.22
N ARG A 268 24.61 -4.50 -2.34
CA ARG A 268 24.29 -3.69 -3.53
C ARG A 268 22.93 -4.03 -4.13
N ASN A 269 22.59 -5.33 -4.17
CA ASN A 269 21.31 -5.75 -4.75
C ASN A 269 20.14 -5.28 -3.86
N TYR A 270 20.32 -5.37 -2.55
CA TYR A 270 19.31 -4.90 -1.60
C TYR A 270 19.10 -3.38 -1.70
N THR A 271 20.17 -2.59 -1.68
CA THR A 271 20.10 -1.12 -1.75
C THR A 271 19.50 -0.63 -3.06
N VAL A 272 19.92 -1.19 -4.20
CA VAL A 272 19.31 -0.89 -5.50
C VAL A 272 17.85 -1.32 -5.53
N GLY A 273 17.53 -2.49 -4.95
CA GLY A 273 16.16 -2.98 -4.81
C GLY A 273 15.27 -2.04 -4.00
N LEU A 274 15.80 -1.43 -2.93
CA LEU A 274 15.07 -0.42 -2.14
C LEU A 274 14.79 0.87 -2.94
N ILE A 275 15.72 1.32 -3.75
CA ILE A 275 15.50 2.48 -4.65
C ILE A 275 14.41 2.14 -5.67
N LEU A 276 14.48 0.96 -6.27
CA LEU A 276 13.48 0.53 -7.25
C LEU A 276 12.09 0.40 -6.62
N ILE A 277 11.99 -0.12 -5.39
CA ILE A 277 10.70 -0.29 -4.72
C ILE A 277 10.11 1.04 -4.25
N PHE A 278 10.93 2.04 -3.93
CA PHE A 278 10.51 3.40 -3.65
C PHE A 278 9.77 4.01 -4.85
N PHE A 279 10.39 3.96 -6.05
CA PHE A 279 9.77 4.43 -7.29
C PHE A 279 8.59 3.55 -7.74
N PHE A 280 8.66 2.25 -7.49
CA PHE A 280 7.54 1.36 -7.72
C PHE A 280 6.31 1.77 -6.89
N GLY A 281 6.52 2.21 -5.64
CA GLY A 281 5.47 2.77 -4.79
C GLY A 281 4.74 3.92 -5.49
N MET A 282 5.47 4.86 -6.10
CA MET A 282 4.92 5.94 -6.92
C MET A 282 4.02 5.41 -8.03
N LEU A 283 4.60 4.62 -8.92
CA LEU A 283 3.96 4.16 -10.15
C LEU A 283 2.73 3.28 -9.88
N ASN A 284 2.72 2.57 -8.75
CA ASN A 284 1.61 1.72 -8.39
C ASN A 284 0.46 2.47 -7.72
N PHE A 285 0.75 3.36 -6.78
CA PHE A 285 -0.29 3.92 -5.92
C PHE A 285 -0.81 5.29 -6.37
N VAL A 286 0.01 6.12 -7.02
CA VAL A 286 -0.42 7.45 -7.48
C VAL A 286 -1.65 7.37 -8.40
N PRO A 287 -1.67 6.56 -9.47
CA PRO A 287 -2.87 6.46 -10.30
C PRO A 287 -4.07 5.89 -9.57
N MET A 288 -3.83 4.99 -8.60
CA MET A 288 -4.89 4.37 -7.82
C MET A 288 -5.61 5.37 -6.89
N VAL A 289 -4.92 6.43 -6.48
CA VAL A 289 -5.47 7.46 -5.61
C VAL A 289 -6.05 8.63 -6.40
N ILE A 290 -5.39 9.04 -7.50
CA ILE A 290 -5.79 10.23 -8.27
C ILE A 290 -6.92 9.94 -9.26
N PHE A 291 -6.92 8.79 -9.93
CA PHE A 291 -7.93 8.50 -10.95
C PHE A 291 -9.37 8.43 -10.44
N PRO A 292 -9.70 7.77 -9.32
CA PRO A 292 -11.08 7.68 -8.88
C PRO A 292 -11.76 9.03 -8.68
N PRO A 293 -11.22 9.99 -7.89
CA PRO A 293 -11.81 11.30 -7.73
C PRO A 293 -11.90 12.07 -9.06
N LEU A 294 -10.85 12.03 -9.89
CA LEU A 294 -10.82 12.72 -11.17
C LEU A 294 -11.93 12.22 -12.10
N LEU A 295 -12.13 10.92 -12.20
CA LEU A 295 -13.18 10.35 -13.04
C LEU A 295 -14.57 10.61 -12.47
N GLN A 296 -14.73 10.64 -11.15
CA GLN A 296 -15.98 10.92 -10.48
C GLN A 296 -16.38 12.40 -10.62
N GLU A 297 -15.45 13.32 -10.33
CA GLU A 297 -15.75 14.76 -10.32
C GLU A 297 -15.82 15.36 -11.73
N LEU A 298 -14.89 14.99 -12.63
CA LEU A 298 -14.85 15.58 -13.98
C LEU A 298 -15.76 14.87 -14.98
N ARG A 299 -16.01 13.58 -14.82
CA ARG A 299 -16.78 12.78 -15.78
C ARG A 299 -18.12 12.28 -15.23
N GLY A 300 -18.37 12.45 -13.94
CA GLY A 300 -19.57 11.93 -13.29
C GLY A 300 -19.68 10.40 -13.33
N TYR A 301 -18.55 9.67 -13.46
CA TYR A 301 -18.59 8.21 -13.51
C TYR A 301 -19.06 7.64 -12.17
N PRO A 302 -20.03 6.71 -12.18
CA PRO A 302 -20.45 6.02 -10.98
C PRO A 302 -19.32 5.14 -10.42
N GLN A 303 -19.36 4.86 -9.14
CA GLN A 303 -18.33 4.05 -8.44
C GLN A 303 -18.14 2.66 -9.07
N SER A 304 -19.23 2.09 -9.62
CA SER A 304 -19.17 0.79 -10.34
C SER A 304 -18.25 0.84 -11.57
N VAL A 305 -18.32 1.93 -12.36
CA VAL A 305 -17.46 2.11 -13.56
C VAL A 305 -16.01 2.36 -13.15
N ILE A 306 -15.78 3.13 -12.08
CA ILE A 306 -14.44 3.35 -11.53
C ILE A 306 -13.86 2.02 -11.01
N GLY A 307 -14.66 1.23 -10.30
CA GLY A 307 -14.29 -0.10 -9.85
C GLY A 307 -13.92 -1.04 -11.02
N LEU A 308 -14.66 -0.95 -12.14
CA LEU A 308 -14.34 -1.73 -13.35
C LEU A 308 -12.99 -1.32 -13.96
N ILE A 309 -12.65 -0.04 -14.01
CA ILE A 309 -11.36 0.46 -14.50
C ILE A 309 -10.21 -0.06 -13.60
N LEU A 310 -10.38 0.00 -12.28
CA LEU A 310 -9.41 -0.56 -11.34
C LEU A 310 -9.31 -2.09 -11.47
N GLY A 311 -10.43 -2.76 -11.75
CA GLY A 311 -10.47 -4.19 -12.06
C GLY A 311 -9.69 -4.55 -13.32
N ILE A 312 -9.85 -3.78 -14.41
CA ILE A 312 -9.09 -3.95 -15.67
C ILE A 312 -7.58 -3.76 -15.42
N ARG A 313 -7.19 -2.78 -14.59
CA ARG A 313 -5.81 -2.64 -14.15
C ARG A 313 -5.32 -3.88 -13.39
N GLY A 314 -6.15 -4.44 -12.52
CA GLY A 314 -5.89 -5.70 -11.82
C GLY A 314 -5.66 -6.87 -12.79
N ILE A 315 -6.46 -6.98 -13.86
CA ILE A 315 -6.28 -7.97 -14.94
C ILE A 315 -4.92 -7.79 -15.62
N GLY A 316 -4.54 -6.55 -15.94
CA GLY A 316 -3.20 -6.25 -16.48
C GLY A 316 -2.09 -6.74 -15.57
N THR A 317 -2.20 -6.48 -14.26
CA THR A 317 -1.20 -6.92 -13.29
C THR A 317 -1.15 -8.46 -13.17
N PHE A 318 -2.30 -9.10 -13.22
CA PHE A 318 -2.38 -10.57 -13.26
C PHE A 318 -1.68 -11.14 -14.49
N LEU A 319 -1.89 -10.55 -15.67
CA LEU A 319 -1.19 -10.94 -16.90
C LEU A 319 0.32 -10.76 -16.78
N GLY A 320 0.78 -9.65 -16.16
CA GLY A 320 2.20 -9.43 -15.89
C GLY A 320 2.80 -10.53 -15.00
N PHE A 321 2.11 -10.92 -13.93
CA PHE A 321 2.54 -12.04 -13.07
C PHE A 321 2.55 -13.37 -13.81
N PHE A 322 1.54 -13.60 -14.65
CA PHE A 322 1.48 -14.80 -15.46
C PHE A 322 2.65 -14.91 -16.44
N ILE A 323 3.01 -13.81 -17.11
CA ILE A 323 4.19 -13.76 -17.99
C ILE A 323 5.46 -14.12 -17.22
N ILE A 324 5.64 -13.57 -15.99
CA ILE A 324 6.81 -13.89 -15.16
C ILE A 324 6.89 -15.37 -14.81
N ALA A 325 5.77 -16.04 -14.61
CA ALA A 325 5.74 -17.46 -14.33
C ALA A 325 6.44 -18.30 -15.43
N PHE A 326 6.39 -17.84 -16.68
CA PHE A 326 7.00 -18.49 -17.83
C PHE A 326 8.38 -17.93 -18.20
N THR A 327 8.77 -16.77 -17.69
CA THR A 327 10.05 -16.11 -18.01
C THR A 327 11.20 -16.49 -17.08
N GLY A 328 11.09 -17.61 -16.37
CA GLY A 328 12.08 -18.07 -15.38
C GLY A 328 13.53 -18.28 -15.87
N ARG A 329 13.77 -18.14 -17.20
CA ARG A 329 15.10 -18.20 -17.84
C ARG A 329 15.63 -16.83 -18.26
N VAL A 330 14.81 -15.78 -18.19
CA VAL A 330 15.19 -14.42 -18.59
C VAL A 330 15.84 -13.71 -17.39
N ASP A 331 16.89 -12.91 -17.67
CA ASP A 331 17.51 -12.09 -16.61
C ASP A 331 16.44 -11.16 -15.99
N PRO A 332 16.23 -11.22 -14.69
CA PRO A 332 15.25 -10.38 -14.00
C PRO A 332 15.44 -8.88 -14.25
N ARG A 333 16.66 -8.44 -14.53
CA ARG A 333 16.97 -7.01 -14.82
C ARG A 333 16.30 -6.53 -16.09
N ILE A 334 16.26 -7.39 -17.11
CA ILE A 334 15.58 -7.10 -18.40
C ILE A 334 14.08 -6.96 -18.16
N ILE A 335 13.50 -7.84 -17.37
CA ILE A 335 12.06 -7.83 -17.05
C ILE A 335 11.71 -6.56 -16.27
N ILE A 336 12.53 -6.17 -15.29
CA ILE A 336 12.35 -4.92 -14.51
C ILE A 336 12.39 -3.71 -15.45
N PHE A 337 13.36 -3.65 -16.36
CA PHE A 337 13.46 -2.56 -17.34
C PHE A 337 12.19 -2.44 -18.17
N PHE A 338 11.72 -3.54 -18.77
CA PHE A 338 10.48 -3.51 -19.55
C PHE A 338 9.25 -3.21 -18.69
N GLY A 339 9.20 -3.69 -17.46
CA GLY A 339 8.12 -3.36 -16.52
C GLY A 339 8.01 -1.86 -16.24
N PHE A 340 9.12 -1.20 -15.92
CA PHE A 340 9.16 0.26 -15.73
C PHE A 340 8.89 1.01 -17.04
N PHE A 341 9.43 0.53 -18.17
CA PHE A 341 9.21 1.15 -19.48
C PHE A 341 7.74 1.14 -19.89
N ILE A 342 7.05 0.02 -19.70
CA ILE A 342 5.60 -0.10 -19.97
C ILE A 342 4.80 0.85 -19.05
N GLN A 343 5.17 0.96 -17.78
CA GLN A 343 4.55 1.92 -16.87
C GLN A 343 4.77 3.37 -17.30
N ALA A 344 5.98 3.70 -17.79
CA ALA A 344 6.30 5.03 -18.31
C ALA A 344 5.49 5.37 -19.56
N ILE A 345 5.34 4.42 -20.50
CA ILE A 345 4.49 4.60 -21.69
C ILE A 345 3.03 4.82 -21.27
N SER A 346 2.52 3.99 -20.35
CA SER A 346 1.16 4.16 -19.85
C SER A 346 0.98 5.51 -19.17
N GLY A 347 1.92 5.95 -18.33
CA GLY A 347 1.87 7.25 -17.67
C GLY A 347 1.91 8.41 -18.69
N TYR A 348 2.75 8.32 -19.70
CA TYR A 348 2.77 9.29 -20.80
C TYR A 348 1.44 9.34 -21.55
N TYR A 349 0.85 8.19 -21.86
CA TYR A 349 -0.47 8.15 -22.51
C TYR A 349 -1.57 8.73 -21.58
N MET A 350 -1.49 8.45 -20.28
CA MET A 350 -2.42 9.05 -19.30
C MET A 350 -2.27 10.58 -19.20
N SER A 351 -1.08 11.14 -19.42
CA SER A 351 -0.88 12.60 -19.43
C SER A 351 -1.53 13.30 -20.61
N THR A 352 -1.90 12.58 -21.67
CA THR A 352 -2.61 13.13 -22.83
C THR A 352 -4.14 13.07 -22.67
N PHE A 353 -4.63 12.65 -21.52
CA PHE A 353 -6.04 12.51 -21.26
C PHE A 353 -6.74 13.86 -21.21
N ASP A 354 -7.86 13.97 -21.91
CA ASP A 354 -8.78 15.09 -21.89
C ASP A 354 -10.15 14.69 -21.31
N ILE A 355 -11.02 15.67 -21.13
CA ILE A 355 -12.35 15.47 -20.56
C ILE A 355 -13.25 14.63 -21.48
N ASN A 356 -12.95 14.52 -22.79
CA ASN A 356 -13.78 13.85 -23.80
C ASN A 356 -13.31 12.43 -24.13
N MET A 357 -12.20 11.96 -23.50
CA MET A 357 -11.67 10.66 -23.83
C MET A 357 -12.63 9.51 -23.57
N SER A 358 -12.54 8.46 -24.39
CA SER A 358 -13.41 7.31 -24.30
C SER A 358 -13.08 6.42 -23.09
N PHE A 359 -14.09 5.70 -22.59
CA PHE A 359 -13.88 4.66 -21.57
C PHE A 359 -12.81 3.65 -21.99
N SER A 360 -12.80 3.26 -23.28
CA SER A 360 -11.83 2.30 -23.80
C SER A 360 -10.39 2.79 -23.69
N SER A 361 -10.14 4.09 -23.91
CA SER A 361 -8.79 4.67 -23.75
C SER A 361 -8.31 4.60 -22.30
N ILE A 362 -9.16 4.93 -21.34
CA ILE A 362 -8.85 4.84 -19.90
C ILE A 362 -8.60 3.38 -19.50
N ALA A 363 -9.45 2.46 -19.97
CA ALA A 363 -9.35 1.04 -19.70
C ALA A 363 -8.04 0.45 -20.25
N TRP A 364 -7.66 0.79 -21.48
CA TRP A 364 -6.40 0.38 -22.10
C TRP A 364 -5.18 0.89 -21.34
N ALA A 365 -5.15 2.18 -21.01
CA ALA A 365 -4.06 2.75 -20.22
C ALA A 365 -3.93 2.03 -18.87
N SER A 366 -5.04 1.80 -18.19
CA SER A 366 -5.08 1.10 -16.91
C SER A 366 -4.59 -0.35 -17.02
N LEU A 367 -4.99 -1.08 -18.08
CA LEU A 367 -4.54 -2.44 -18.35
C LEU A 367 -3.03 -2.49 -18.58
N VAL A 368 -2.50 -1.60 -19.45
CA VAL A 368 -1.06 -1.51 -19.76
C VAL A 368 -0.26 -1.14 -18.53
N GLN A 369 -0.74 -0.18 -17.73
CA GLN A 369 -0.10 0.18 -16.48
C GLN A 369 -0.07 -0.99 -15.49
N GLY A 370 -1.19 -1.70 -15.35
CA GLY A 370 -1.27 -2.91 -14.55
C GLY A 370 -0.27 -3.98 -14.99
N LEU A 371 -0.15 -4.22 -16.30
CA LEU A 371 0.83 -5.14 -16.87
C LEU A 371 2.26 -4.79 -16.43
N GLY A 372 2.64 -3.51 -16.52
CA GLY A 372 3.93 -3.02 -16.07
C GLY A 372 4.17 -3.24 -14.58
N VAL A 373 3.14 -3.02 -13.73
CA VAL A 373 3.18 -3.32 -12.28
C VAL A 373 3.47 -4.81 -12.05
N GLY A 374 2.74 -5.68 -12.75
CA GLY A 374 2.90 -7.14 -12.65
C GLY A 374 4.29 -7.62 -13.07
N LEU A 375 4.86 -7.02 -14.12
CA LEU A 375 6.21 -7.34 -14.57
C LEU A 375 7.31 -6.83 -13.64
N THR A 376 7.06 -5.79 -12.87
CA THR A 376 8.09 -5.14 -12.03
C THR A 376 8.20 -5.76 -10.64
N TRP A 377 7.08 -5.96 -9.95
CA TRP A 377 7.06 -6.34 -8.53
C TRP A 377 7.82 -7.64 -8.20
N PRO A 378 7.54 -8.81 -8.84
CA PRO A 378 8.18 -10.05 -8.45
C PRO A 378 9.69 -10.05 -8.68
N PRO A 379 10.23 -9.63 -9.84
CA PRO A 379 11.66 -9.66 -10.07
C PRO A 379 12.42 -8.64 -9.20
N VAL A 380 11.86 -7.46 -8.91
CA VAL A 380 12.45 -6.52 -7.94
C VAL A 380 12.56 -7.16 -6.57
N SER A 381 11.49 -7.82 -6.10
CA SER A 381 11.50 -8.54 -4.83
C SER A 381 12.55 -9.64 -4.79
N VAL A 382 12.68 -10.43 -5.87
CA VAL A 382 13.65 -11.54 -5.93
C VAL A 382 15.09 -11.03 -5.93
N ILE A 383 15.41 -10.01 -6.75
CA ILE A 383 16.77 -9.44 -6.80
C ILE A 383 17.15 -8.78 -5.48
N CYS A 384 16.23 -8.05 -4.88
CA CYS A 384 16.45 -7.35 -3.62
C CYS A 384 16.94 -8.31 -2.52
N PHE A 385 16.41 -9.52 -2.46
CA PHE A 385 16.76 -10.50 -1.43
C PHE A 385 17.73 -11.60 -1.90
N ALA A 386 18.23 -11.57 -3.14
CA ALA A 386 18.98 -12.65 -3.74
C ALA A 386 20.32 -12.93 -3.05
N THR A 387 21.03 -11.89 -2.63
CA THR A 387 22.37 -11.95 -2.02
C THR A 387 22.35 -11.79 -0.51
N LEU A 388 21.20 -11.42 0.05
CA LEU A 388 21.07 -11.16 1.48
C LEU A 388 21.00 -12.48 2.27
N SER A 389 21.71 -12.54 3.40
CA SER A 389 21.66 -13.68 4.31
C SER A 389 20.26 -13.87 4.90
N ASN A 390 19.80 -15.14 4.96
CA ASN A 390 18.48 -15.51 5.51
C ASN A 390 18.23 -14.97 6.92
N LYS A 391 19.29 -14.72 7.70
CA LYS A 391 19.23 -14.15 9.04
C LYS A 391 18.56 -12.77 9.06
N TYR A 392 18.75 -11.98 8.00
CA TYR A 392 18.27 -10.60 7.91
C TYR A 392 16.96 -10.47 7.13
N HIS A 393 16.38 -11.56 6.59
CA HIS A 393 15.19 -11.49 5.76
C HIS A 393 14.00 -10.83 6.48
N GLY A 394 13.83 -11.05 7.78
CA GLY A 394 12.72 -10.43 8.55
C GLY A 394 12.83 -8.90 8.61
N GLU A 395 14.02 -8.39 8.98
CA GLU A 395 14.29 -6.95 9.02
C GLU A 395 14.26 -6.33 7.63
N ALA A 396 14.85 -7.02 6.66
CA ALA A 396 14.95 -6.55 5.29
C ALA A 396 13.58 -6.48 4.59
N THR A 397 12.69 -7.45 4.78
CA THR A 397 11.34 -7.39 4.22
C THR A 397 10.50 -6.29 4.87
N ALA A 398 10.65 -6.07 6.16
CA ALA A 398 10.00 -4.97 6.86
C ALA A 398 10.45 -3.60 6.30
N MET A 399 11.76 -3.39 6.11
CA MET A 399 12.31 -2.17 5.51
C MET A 399 11.89 -2.01 4.04
N PHE A 400 11.84 -3.08 3.28
CA PHE A 400 11.37 -3.07 1.89
C PHE A 400 9.92 -2.56 1.78
N HIS A 401 9.04 -3.01 2.65
CA HIS A 401 7.66 -2.52 2.70
C HIS A 401 7.56 -1.09 3.22
N LEU A 402 8.37 -0.71 4.22
CA LEU A 402 8.42 0.65 4.74
C LEU A 402 8.85 1.64 3.64
N ILE A 403 9.95 1.38 2.94
CA ILE A 403 10.46 2.24 1.87
C ILE A 403 9.46 2.35 0.71
N ARG A 404 8.80 1.25 0.34
CA ARG A 404 7.71 1.29 -0.63
C ARG A 404 6.58 2.22 -0.18
N ASN A 405 6.15 2.12 1.08
CA ASN A 405 5.04 2.93 1.60
C ASN A 405 5.42 4.42 1.66
N ILE A 406 6.64 4.74 2.10
CA ILE A 406 7.16 6.12 2.10
C ILE A 406 7.19 6.66 0.66
N GLY A 407 7.69 5.90 -0.30
CA GLY A 407 7.68 6.28 -1.72
C GLY A 407 6.26 6.55 -2.24
N SER A 408 5.32 5.67 -1.90
CA SER A 408 3.91 5.86 -2.27
C SER A 408 3.35 7.17 -1.71
N SER A 409 3.48 7.40 -0.41
CA SER A 409 2.93 8.57 0.27
C SER A 409 3.57 9.87 -0.21
N PHE A 410 4.89 9.89 -0.38
CA PHE A 410 5.61 11.04 -0.92
C PHE A 410 5.08 11.44 -2.29
N PHE A 411 5.02 10.50 -3.23
CA PHE A 411 4.61 10.83 -4.59
C PHE A 411 3.10 11.06 -4.73
N ILE A 412 2.25 10.43 -3.92
CA ILE A 412 0.82 10.77 -3.86
C ILE A 412 0.68 12.23 -3.43
N SER A 413 1.36 12.62 -2.35
CA SER A 413 1.33 13.97 -1.82
C SER A 413 1.79 15.01 -2.85
N VAL A 414 2.95 14.79 -3.47
CA VAL A 414 3.47 15.67 -4.55
C VAL A 414 2.49 15.76 -5.72
N SER A 415 1.89 14.63 -6.12
CA SER A 415 0.98 14.62 -7.25
C SER A 415 -0.33 15.34 -6.95
N VAL A 416 -0.87 15.20 -5.74
CA VAL A 416 -2.07 15.94 -5.29
C VAL A 416 -1.77 17.44 -5.24
N ALA A 417 -0.62 17.84 -4.66
CA ALA A 417 -0.19 19.23 -4.63
C ALA A 417 -0.09 19.84 -6.03
N VAL A 418 0.51 19.13 -6.99
CA VAL A 418 0.60 19.57 -8.38
C VAL A 418 -0.78 19.72 -9.02
N VAL A 419 -1.68 18.76 -8.83
CA VAL A 419 -3.04 18.81 -9.39
C VAL A 419 -3.81 20.02 -8.84
N LEU A 420 -3.76 20.26 -7.53
CA LEU A 420 -4.48 21.37 -6.91
C LEU A 420 -3.86 22.73 -7.28
N HIS A 421 -2.54 22.84 -7.28
CA HIS A 421 -1.84 24.05 -7.70
C HIS A 421 -2.15 24.41 -9.16
N MET A 422 -2.08 23.45 -10.08
CA MET A 422 -2.43 23.67 -11.48
C MET A 422 -3.91 24.01 -11.66
N GLY A 423 -4.78 23.42 -10.83
CA GLY A 423 -6.19 23.78 -10.79
C GLY A 423 -6.41 25.23 -10.40
N GLN A 424 -5.70 25.75 -9.40
CA GLN A 424 -5.76 27.15 -8.96
C GLN A 424 -5.22 28.09 -10.05
N VAL A 425 -4.05 27.79 -10.62
CA VAL A 425 -3.47 28.59 -11.70
C VAL A 425 -4.41 28.70 -12.90
N ASN A 426 -4.98 27.58 -13.34
CA ASN A 426 -5.95 27.58 -14.45
C ASN A 426 -7.24 28.34 -14.10
N PHE A 427 -7.71 28.24 -12.85
CA PHE A 427 -8.88 28.97 -12.38
C PHE A 427 -8.63 30.48 -12.38
N GLU A 428 -7.49 30.95 -11.90
CA GLU A 428 -7.07 32.37 -11.93
C GLU A 428 -6.92 32.86 -13.38
N GLU A 429 -6.31 32.07 -14.26
CA GLU A 429 -6.12 32.42 -15.67
C GLU A 429 -7.46 32.57 -16.38
N ILE A 430 -8.36 31.58 -16.22
CA ILE A 430 -9.74 31.65 -16.78
C ILE A 430 -10.50 32.81 -16.15
N GLY A 431 -10.41 33.00 -14.82
CA GLY A 431 -11.05 34.09 -14.11
C GLY A 431 -10.62 35.47 -14.61
N SER A 432 -9.33 35.63 -14.95
CA SER A 432 -8.82 36.86 -15.54
C SER A 432 -9.37 37.15 -16.94
N MET A 433 -9.76 36.12 -17.70
CA MET A 433 -10.38 36.22 -19.01
C MET A 433 -11.88 36.49 -18.94
N VAL A 434 -12.54 36.16 -17.82
CA VAL A 434 -13.96 36.41 -17.58
C VAL A 434 -14.15 37.81 -17.03
N SER A 435 -14.23 38.82 -17.90
CA SER A 435 -14.55 40.21 -17.56
C SER A 435 -15.86 40.64 -18.24
N ILE A 436 -16.66 41.47 -17.53
CA ILE A 436 -17.88 42.08 -18.06
C ILE A 436 -17.58 42.90 -19.33
N LEU A 437 -16.34 43.38 -19.49
CA LEU A 437 -15.84 44.12 -20.64
C LEU A 437 -15.32 43.23 -21.78
N ASN A 438 -15.24 41.92 -21.59
CA ASN A 438 -14.78 41.01 -22.63
C ASN A 438 -15.90 40.67 -23.57
N GLN A 439 -15.88 41.26 -24.77
CA GLN A 439 -16.91 41.16 -25.83
C GLN A 439 -17.12 39.71 -26.34
N VAL A 440 -16.20 38.79 -26.02
CA VAL A 440 -16.31 37.37 -26.42
C VAL A 440 -17.30 36.61 -25.56
N ILE A 441 -17.54 37.05 -24.33
CA ILE A 441 -18.53 36.45 -23.43
C ILE A 441 -19.82 37.29 -23.51
N ASN A 442 -20.62 37.07 -24.55
CA ASN A 442 -21.92 37.72 -24.70
C ASN A 442 -22.93 36.95 -23.85
N PHE A 443 -23.17 37.43 -22.60
CA PHE A 443 -24.14 36.84 -21.66
C PHE A 443 -25.55 36.66 -22.22
N ASN A 444 -25.91 37.42 -23.26
CA ASN A 444 -27.18 37.29 -23.94
C ASN A 444 -27.35 36.00 -24.76
N ASN A 445 -26.23 35.32 -25.09
CA ASN A 445 -26.33 34.03 -25.79
C ASN A 445 -26.47 32.85 -24.84
N LEU A 446 -26.12 32.98 -23.56
CA LEU A 446 -26.29 31.95 -22.54
C LEU A 446 -27.77 31.78 -22.13
N THR A 447 -28.56 32.86 -22.15
CA THR A 447 -29.99 32.79 -21.84
C THR A 447 -30.82 32.15 -22.97
N ASN A 448 -30.34 32.18 -24.21
CA ASN A 448 -31.00 31.55 -25.35
C ASN A 448 -30.69 30.05 -25.51
N THR A 449 -29.70 29.51 -24.81
CA THR A 449 -29.38 28.08 -24.82
C THR A 449 -29.94 27.31 -23.61
N LEU A 450 -30.56 28.03 -22.66
CA LEU A 450 -31.19 27.46 -21.46
C LEU A 450 -32.73 27.49 -21.49
N ASN A 451 -33.34 28.02 -22.56
CA ASN A 451 -34.77 27.90 -22.92
C ASN A 451 -34.87 26.91 -24.08
#